data_73ae3ee2d425079b39101a274b079adc
#
_entry.id   73ae3ee2d425079b39101a274b079adc
#
_cell.length_a   1.000
_cell.length_b   1.000
_cell.length_c   1.000
_cell.angle_alpha   90.00
_cell.angle_beta   90.00
_cell.angle_gamma   90.00
#
_symmetry.space_group_name_H-M   'P 1'
#
loop_
_entity.id
_entity.type
_entity.pdbx_description
1 polymer ?
#
loop_
_entity_poly.entity_id
_entity_poly.type
_entity_poly.pdbx_seq_one_letter_code
_entity_poly.pdbx_strand_id
1 'polypeptide(L)'
;MLSYLLSSWENPMNGAESLVKTLVKSGVDVCFTNPGTSEMHFVAALDHVEGMRCVLGLFEGVVTGMADGYGRMADKPSSTLLHLGPGLGNGLANLHNAKKAHTPIVNIVGDHATYHVEYDAPLTADIEGIAKPVSSWVKTSKSSKDIARDGAEAVMAARSGPGQIATLILPANTAWDEANSVANPLDVPPQSKISSETITAIAKALCEDGETLIHMTGRALREDTLNLLGKIQSKTGCRLSCMTSNGRWQRGAGRVAIERIQYPIDIALKQLETVKNLILLGTKVPVAFFAYPNKPSVLIPDSCRVFQMADIDMDLGYAVEALADELDVHNHQPKKQEYSKPELMSGKLTSESIACALGNLMPENAIIADESVSSGRGFMPFTQGANPHDWLALTGGSIGLGLSLIHI
;
A
#
# COMPACT_ATOMS: atom_id res chain seq x y z
N MET A 1 -51.72 -5.35 31.70
CA MET A 1 -50.61 -5.62 32.62
C MET A 1 -49.56 -6.57 32.00
N LEU A 2 -49.68 -6.88 30.70
CA LEU A 2 -48.67 -7.67 29.93
C LEU A 2 -47.84 -6.84 28.98
N SER A 3 -48.02 -5.51 28.91
CA SER A 3 -47.28 -4.62 28.02
C SER A 3 -46.03 -3.99 28.66
N TYR A 4 -45.72 -4.33 29.90
CA TYR A 4 -44.55 -3.80 30.64
C TYR A 4 -43.41 -4.80 30.78
N LEU A 5 -43.50 -5.99 30.14
CA LEU A 5 -42.47 -7.04 30.23
C LEU A 5 -41.72 -7.29 28.91
N LEU A 6 -41.91 -6.43 27.91
CA LEU A 6 -41.08 -6.39 26.71
C LEU A 6 -40.25 -5.09 26.64
N SER A 7 -39.77 -4.60 27.79
CA SER A 7 -38.59 -3.75 27.73
C SER A 7 -37.47 -4.63 27.20
N SER A 8 -37.03 -4.37 25.97
CA SER A 8 -35.84 -4.91 25.34
C SER A 8 -34.73 -4.98 26.38
N TRP A 9 -34.36 -6.15 26.80
CA TRP A 9 -33.06 -6.40 27.40
C TRP A 9 -32.07 -6.23 26.23
N GLU A 10 -31.79 -4.96 25.86
CA GLU A 10 -30.63 -4.67 25.07
C GLU A 10 -29.47 -5.12 25.95
N ASN A 11 -28.82 -6.21 25.57
CA ASN A 11 -27.58 -6.61 26.20
C ASN A 11 -26.65 -5.38 26.12
N PRO A 12 -26.00 -4.99 27.21
CA PRO A 12 -25.08 -3.87 27.16
C PRO A 12 -24.03 -4.13 26.08
N MET A 13 -23.73 -3.11 25.28
CA MET A 13 -22.71 -3.19 24.22
C MET A 13 -21.39 -3.69 24.81
N ASN A 14 -20.80 -4.72 24.20
CA ASN A 14 -19.48 -5.22 24.60
C ASN A 14 -18.35 -4.49 23.86
N GLY A 15 -17.08 -4.78 24.26
CA GLY A 15 -15.92 -4.14 23.67
C GLY A 15 -15.75 -4.44 22.18
N ALA A 16 -16.08 -5.64 21.73
CA ALA A 16 -16.02 -6.02 20.33
C ALA A 16 -16.98 -5.19 19.46
N GLU A 17 -18.25 -5.05 19.90
CA GLU A 17 -19.23 -4.21 19.22
C GLU A 17 -18.81 -2.74 19.21
N SER A 18 -18.26 -2.24 20.32
CA SER A 18 -17.73 -0.89 20.45
C SER A 18 -16.61 -0.65 19.44
N LEU A 19 -15.69 -1.61 19.31
CA LEU A 19 -14.57 -1.53 18.35
C LEU A 19 -15.09 -1.55 16.91
N VAL A 20 -15.93 -2.52 16.53
CA VAL A 20 -16.45 -2.62 15.15
C VAL A 20 -17.23 -1.37 14.76
N LYS A 21 -18.11 -0.85 15.63
CA LYS A 21 -18.83 0.42 15.40
C LYS A 21 -17.87 1.61 15.22
N THR A 22 -16.79 1.64 16.00
CA THR A 22 -15.77 2.69 15.89
C THR A 22 -15.00 2.61 14.58
N LEU A 23 -14.64 1.40 14.15
CA LEU A 23 -13.95 1.18 12.86
C LEU A 23 -14.84 1.62 11.69
N VAL A 24 -16.10 1.22 11.67
CA VAL A 24 -17.09 1.62 10.65
C VAL A 24 -17.23 3.14 10.61
N LYS A 25 -17.44 3.77 11.78
CA LYS A 25 -17.54 5.23 11.90
C LYS A 25 -16.29 5.95 11.42
N SER A 26 -15.12 5.32 11.54
CA SER A 26 -13.83 5.83 11.07
C SER A 26 -13.53 5.51 9.60
N GLY A 27 -14.50 4.93 8.87
CA GLY A 27 -14.41 4.67 7.42
C GLY A 27 -13.75 3.35 7.02
N VAL A 28 -13.63 2.40 7.96
CA VAL A 28 -13.21 1.02 7.68
C VAL A 28 -14.47 0.18 7.45
N ASP A 29 -14.68 -0.26 6.23
CA ASP A 29 -15.92 -0.93 5.78
C ASP A 29 -15.72 -2.40 5.39
N VAL A 30 -14.52 -2.92 5.55
CA VAL A 30 -14.20 -4.33 5.28
C VAL A 30 -13.23 -4.89 6.32
N CYS A 31 -13.51 -6.12 6.76
CA CYS A 31 -12.64 -6.93 7.59
C CYS A 31 -12.31 -8.24 6.88
N PHE A 32 -11.05 -8.47 6.58
CA PHE A 32 -10.56 -9.76 6.11
C PHE A 32 -10.16 -10.60 7.32
N THR A 33 -10.61 -11.85 7.41
CA THR A 33 -10.51 -12.59 8.67
C THR A 33 -10.13 -14.06 8.47
N ASN A 34 -9.30 -14.55 9.39
CA ASN A 34 -9.14 -15.97 9.71
C ASN A 34 -9.07 -16.08 11.23
N PRO A 35 -10.23 -16.15 11.91
CA PRO A 35 -10.32 -16.05 13.34
C PRO A 35 -10.20 -17.41 14.03
N GLY A 36 -9.90 -17.38 15.33
CA GLY A 36 -10.01 -18.51 16.22
C GLY A 36 -10.94 -18.24 17.41
N THR A 37 -10.83 -19.06 18.46
CA THR A 37 -11.76 -19.03 19.60
C THR A 37 -11.70 -17.74 20.41
N SER A 38 -10.54 -17.10 20.52
CA SER A 38 -10.39 -15.84 21.29
C SER A 38 -11.05 -14.65 20.60
N GLU A 39 -11.28 -14.72 19.28
CA GLU A 39 -11.87 -13.64 18.49
C GLU A 39 -13.40 -13.78 18.32
N MET A 40 -14.05 -14.79 18.91
CA MET A 40 -15.47 -15.09 18.67
C MET A 40 -16.42 -13.93 18.98
N HIS A 41 -16.10 -13.09 19.99
CA HIS A 41 -16.91 -11.90 20.28
C HIS A 41 -16.80 -10.83 19.19
N PHE A 42 -15.60 -10.70 18.58
CA PHE A 42 -15.41 -9.81 17.44
C PHE A 42 -16.11 -10.35 16.18
N VAL A 43 -16.07 -11.67 15.95
CA VAL A 43 -16.83 -12.31 14.86
C VAL A 43 -18.33 -12.10 15.03
N ALA A 44 -18.86 -12.26 16.24
CA ALA A 44 -20.28 -11.99 16.54
C ALA A 44 -20.61 -10.50 16.30
N ALA A 45 -19.72 -9.58 16.67
CA ALA A 45 -19.92 -8.15 16.40
C ALA A 45 -19.93 -7.84 14.89
N LEU A 46 -19.13 -8.52 14.07
CA LEU A 46 -19.18 -8.38 12.61
C LEU A 46 -20.52 -8.81 12.00
N ASP A 47 -21.22 -9.76 12.64
CA ASP A 47 -22.54 -10.22 12.19
C ASP A 47 -23.67 -9.24 12.56
N HIS A 48 -23.53 -8.53 13.69
CA HIS A 48 -24.57 -7.66 14.22
C HIS A 48 -24.41 -6.18 13.86
N VAL A 49 -23.18 -5.72 13.59
CA VAL A 49 -22.89 -4.30 13.29
C VAL A 49 -22.94 -4.07 11.80
N GLU A 50 -23.90 -3.26 11.37
CA GLU A 50 -24.01 -2.87 9.96
C GLU A 50 -22.84 -2.01 9.51
N GLY A 51 -22.48 -2.10 8.20
CA GLY A 51 -21.47 -1.26 7.56
C GLY A 51 -20.06 -1.86 7.50
N MET A 52 -19.86 -3.06 8.06
CA MET A 52 -18.59 -3.81 7.94
C MET A 52 -18.83 -5.09 7.13
N ARG A 53 -18.24 -5.17 5.94
CA ARG A 53 -18.22 -6.41 5.17
C ARG A 53 -17.15 -7.35 5.72
N CYS A 54 -17.56 -8.57 6.11
CA CYS A 54 -16.64 -9.62 6.54
C CYS A 54 -16.29 -10.54 5.36
N VAL A 55 -14.99 -10.80 5.14
CA VAL A 55 -14.48 -11.70 4.10
C VAL A 55 -13.56 -12.73 4.73
N LEU A 56 -13.96 -13.99 4.68
CA LEU A 56 -13.16 -15.10 5.21
C LEU A 56 -12.02 -15.45 4.25
N GLY A 57 -10.80 -15.48 4.75
CA GLY A 57 -9.65 -16.11 4.13
C GLY A 57 -9.37 -17.46 4.78
N LEU A 58 -8.97 -18.46 4.01
CA LEU A 58 -8.67 -19.80 4.53
C LEU A 58 -7.25 -19.95 5.08
N PHE A 59 -6.47 -18.88 5.04
CA PHE A 59 -5.11 -18.78 5.55
C PHE A 59 -4.77 -17.31 5.81
N GLU A 60 -4.09 -17.00 6.89
CA GLU A 60 -3.83 -15.60 7.31
C GLU A 60 -2.93 -14.84 6.33
N GLY A 61 -2.04 -15.54 5.62
CA GLY A 61 -1.27 -14.93 4.53
C GLY A 61 -2.18 -14.41 3.41
N VAL A 62 -3.27 -15.13 3.09
CA VAL A 62 -4.30 -14.68 2.15
C VAL A 62 -5.07 -13.49 2.72
N VAL A 63 -5.45 -13.53 4.00
CA VAL A 63 -6.14 -12.43 4.70
C VAL A 63 -5.35 -11.13 4.59
N THR A 64 -4.07 -11.16 4.93
CA THR A 64 -3.20 -9.98 4.87
C THR A 64 -2.88 -9.55 3.43
N GLY A 65 -2.84 -10.50 2.49
CA GLY A 65 -2.72 -10.20 1.05
C GLY A 65 -3.95 -9.49 0.48
N MET A 66 -5.16 -9.92 0.85
CA MET A 66 -6.41 -9.23 0.48
C MET A 66 -6.46 -7.81 1.06
N ALA A 67 -6.05 -7.64 2.33
CA ALA A 67 -5.98 -6.33 2.96
C ALA A 67 -4.99 -5.39 2.26
N ASP A 68 -3.82 -5.90 1.87
CA ASP A 68 -2.82 -5.15 1.11
C ASP A 68 -3.38 -4.72 -0.24
N GLY A 69 -3.93 -5.64 -1.01
CA GLY A 69 -4.52 -5.31 -2.30
C GLY A 69 -5.66 -4.30 -2.21
N TYR A 70 -6.58 -4.47 -1.23
CA TYR A 70 -7.68 -3.56 -1.01
C TYR A 70 -7.20 -2.13 -0.70
N GLY A 71 -6.26 -1.99 0.25
CA GLY A 71 -5.74 -0.68 0.65
C GLY A 71 -5.04 0.04 -0.49
N ARG A 72 -4.31 -0.68 -1.36
CA ARG A 72 -3.68 -0.11 -2.56
C ARG A 72 -4.69 0.41 -3.59
N MET A 73 -5.82 -0.28 -3.76
CA MET A 73 -6.84 0.11 -4.76
C MET A 73 -7.85 1.11 -4.21
N ALA A 74 -8.30 0.94 -2.97
CA ALA A 74 -9.31 1.81 -2.36
C ALA A 74 -8.73 3.12 -1.79
N ASP A 75 -7.41 3.22 -1.63
CA ASP A 75 -6.71 4.34 -0.98
C ASP A 75 -7.26 4.66 0.43
N LYS A 76 -7.76 3.62 1.13
CA LYS A 76 -8.27 3.69 2.51
C LYS A 76 -7.97 2.39 3.25
N PRO A 77 -7.93 2.39 4.60
CA PRO A 77 -7.65 1.18 5.35
C PRO A 77 -8.77 0.15 5.26
N SER A 78 -8.38 -1.12 5.21
CA SER A 78 -9.18 -2.26 5.62
C SER A 78 -8.78 -2.68 7.03
N SER A 79 -9.59 -3.53 7.68
CA SER A 79 -9.16 -4.26 8.86
C SER A 79 -8.86 -5.72 8.54
N THR A 80 -8.01 -6.34 9.38
CA THR A 80 -7.81 -7.79 9.41
C THR A 80 -8.16 -8.30 10.80
N LEU A 81 -8.52 -9.58 10.92
CA LEU A 81 -8.71 -10.26 12.20
C LEU A 81 -7.90 -11.57 12.17
N LEU A 82 -6.88 -11.66 13.03
CA LEU A 82 -5.91 -12.74 13.06
C LEU A 82 -5.88 -13.41 14.43
N HIS A 83 -5.67 -14.75 14.44
CA HIS A 83 -5.71 -15.55 15.65
C HIS A 83 -4.35 -15.55 16.38
N LEU A 84 -4.22 -14.70 17.40
CA LEU A 84 -3.07 -14.56 18.28
C LEU A 84 -1.71 -14.52 17.54
N GLY A 85 -0.65 -14.95 18.23
CA GLY A 85 0.69 -15.01 17.69
C GLY A 85 0.85 -15.89 16.45
N PRO A 86 0.31 -17.13 16.44
CA PRO A 86 0.37 -18.00 15.26
C PRO A 86 -0.31 -17.39 14.03
N GLY A 87 -1.51 -16.79 14.18
CA GLY A 87 -2.21 -16.14 13.07
C GLY A 87 -1.46 -14.93 12.54
N LEU A 88 -0.92 -14.08 13.42
CA LEU A 88 -0.07 -12.96 13.01
C LEU A 88 1.20 -13.48 12.32
N GLY A 89 1.84 -14.52 12.86
CA GLY A 89 3.02 -15.16 12.27
C GLY A 89 2.78 -15.62 10.82
N ASN A 90 1.65 -16.29 10.56
CA ASN A 90 1.24 -16.70 9.21
C ASN A 90 0.99 -15.51 8.26
N GLY A 91 0.52 -14.38 8.78
CA GLY A 91 0.22 -13.17 8.02
C GLY A 91 1.43 -12.29 7.68
N LEU A 92 2.59 -12.49 8.35
CA LEU A 92 3.74 -11.58 8.26
C LEU A 92 4.28 -11.37 6.83
N ALA A 93 4.25 -12.39 6.01
CA ALA A 93 4.79 -12.34 4.66
C ALA A 93 4.13 -11.23 3.82
N ASN A 94 2.81 -11.16 3.80
CA ASN A 94 2.08 -10.12 3.08
C ASN A 94 1.99 -8.79 3.86
N LEU A 95 2.05 -8.80 5.18
CA LEU A 95 2.25 -7.56 5.94
C LEU A 95 3.61 -6.92 5.59
N HIS A 96 4.66 -7.71 5.29
CA HIS A 96 5.91 -7.16 4.76
C HIS A 96 5.72 -6.51 3.38
N ASN A 97 4.97 -7.14 2.47
CA ASN A 97 4.61 -6.53 1.18
C ASN A 97 3.84 -5.21 1.38
N ALA A 98 2.82 -5.22 2.24
CA ALA A 98 2.00 -4.05 2.57
C ALA A 98 2.83 -2.91 3.19
N LYS A 99 3.75 -3.22 4.11
CA LYS A 99 4.67 -2.23 4.68
C LYS A 99 5.52 -1.54 3.60
N LYS A 100 6.05 -2.32 2.66
CA LYS A 100 6.86 -1.77 1.54
C LYS A 100 6.04 -1.00 0.51
N ALA A 101 4.74 -1.30 0.40
CA ALA A 101 3.80 -0.58 -0.44
C ALA A 101 3.19 0.66 0.24
N HIS A 102 3.45 0.86 1.53
CA HIS A 102 2.79 1.88 2.36
C HIS A 102 1.27 1.75 2.38
N THR A 103 0.79 0.50 2.44
CA THR A 103 -0.65 0.20 2.45
C THR A 103 -1.23 0.46 3.83
N PRO A 104 -2.32 1.23 3.95
CA PRO A 104 -3.00 1.43 5.21
C PRO A 104 -3.77 0.16 5.60
N ILE A 105 -3.46 -0.41 6.78
CA ILE A 105 -4.15 -1.60 7.33
C ILE A 105 -4.32 -1.42 8.83
N VAL A 106 -5.54 -1.67 9.33
CA VAL A 106 -5.82 -1.86 10.75
C VAL A 106 -5.79 -3.36 11.04
N ASN A 107 -4.66 -3.83 11.56
CA ASN A 107 -4.43 -5.24 11.82
C ASN A 107 -4.86 -5.56 13.26
N ILE A 108 -5.97 -6.28 13.42
CA ILE A 108 -6.52 -6.69 14.71
C ILE A 108 -6.06 -8.11 14.99
N VAL A 109 -5.40 -8.29 16.12
CA VAL A 109 -4.87 -9.59 16.55
C VAL A 109 -5.45 -9.93 17.91
N GLY A 110 -6.16 -11.05 18.01
CA GLY A 110 -6.66 -11.55 19.29
C GLY A 110 -5.51 -11.90 20.25
N ASP A 111 -5.85 -11.94 21.53
CA ASP A 111 -4.92 -12.42 22.57
C ASP A 111 -5.72 -13.12 23.68
N HIS A 112 -5.02 -13.85 24.55
CA HIS A 112 -5.60 -14.38 25.75
C HIS A 112 -6.17 -13.27 26.65
N ALA A 113 -7.17 -13.59 27.47
CA ALA A 113 -7.64 -12.65 28.49
C ALA A 113 -6.46 -12.20 29.38
N THR A 114 -6.43 -10.93 29.76
CA THR A 114 -5.30 -10.30 30.47
C THR A 114 -4.88 -11.07 31.73
N TYR A 115 -5.84 -11.68 32.44
CA TYR A 115 -5.61 -12.50 33.63
C TYR A 115 -5.19 -13.95 33.32
N HIS A 116 -5.21 -14.35 32.04
CA HIS A 116 -4.86 -15.72 31.61
C HIS A 116 -3.46 -15.84 31.02
N VAL A 117 -2.87 -14.74 30.58
CA VAL A 117 -1.52 -14.72 29.97
C VAL A 117 -0.45 -15.29 30.92
N GLU A 118 -0.58 -15.07 32.23
CA GLU A 118 0.37 -15.55 33.23
C GLU A 118 0.51 -17.08 33.31
N TYR A 119 -0.49 -17.82 32.79
CA TYR A 119 -0.47 -19.29 32.81
C TYR A 119 0.20 -19.92 31.61
N ASP A 120 0.75 -19.11 30.70
CA ASP A 120 1.49 -19.57 29.51
C ASP A 120 0.73 -20.65 28.72
N ALA A 121 -0.53 -20.37 28.41
CA ALA A 121 -1.37 -21.28 27.65
C ALA A 121 -0.78 -21.53 26.23
N PRO A 122 -1.14 -22.64 25.54
CA PRO A 122 -0.46 -23.08 24.32
C PRO A 122 -0.34 -22.05 23.18
N LEU A 123 -1.17 -21.00 23.14
CA LEU A 123 -1.14 -19.94 22.13
C LEU A 123 -0.52 -18.64 22.65
N THR A 124 -0.03 -18.61 23.91
CA THR A 124 0.64 -17.43 24.45
C THR A 124 1.90 -17.11 23.63
N ALA A 125 2.04 -15.87 23.21
CA ALA A 125 3.15 -15.41 22.39
C ALA A 125 3.46 -13.92 22.65
N ASP A 126 4.68 -13.48 22.36
CA ASP A 126 5.04 -12.05 22.30
C ASP A 126 4.47 -11.44 21.01
N ILE A 127 3.15 -11.16 21.02
CA ILE A 127 2.45 -10.62 19.84
C ILE A 127 2.98 -9.22 19.49
N GLU A 128 3.31 -8.39 20.49
CA GLU A 128 3.92 -7.07 20.22
C GLU A 128 5.27 -7.21 19.51
N GLY A 129 6.12 -8.13 19.98
CA GLY A 129 7.41 -8.41 19.34
C GLY A 129 7.27 -8.91 17.91
N ILE A 130 6.26 -9.74 17.63
CA ILE A 130 5.95 -10.21 16.26
C ILE A 130 5.42 -9.07 15.38
N ALA A 131 4.59 -8.16 15.92
CA ALA A 131 3.98 -7.07 15.17
C ALA A 131 4.95 -5.94 14.81
N LYS A 132 5.87 -5.57 15.71
CA LYS A 132 6.78 -4.41 15.56
C LYS A 132 7.57 -4.37 14.26
N PRO A 133 8.11 -5.46 13.70
CA PRO A 133 8.85 -5.43 12.44
C PRO A 133 8.02 -4.98 11.22
N VAL A 134 6.72 -5.21 11.24
CA VAL A 134 5.82 -4.91 10.10
C VAL A 134 4.89 -3.73 10.34
N SER A 135 4.64 -3.35 11.60
CA SER A 135 3.71 -2.29 11.98
C SER A 135 4.44 -1.03 12.45
N SER A 136 3.95 0.14 12.07
CA SER A 136 4.48 1.42 12.55
C SER A 136 3.82 1.89 13.85
N TRP A 137 2.65 1.33 14.17
CA TRP A 137 1.93 1.56 15.41
C TRP A 137 1.47 0.21 15.95
N VAL A 138 1.73 -0.06 17.22
CA VAL A 138 1.33 -1.31 17.92
C VAL A 138 0.82 -0.92 19.29
N LYS A 139 -0.36 -1.43 19.65
CA LYS A 139 -0.96 -1.18 20.96
C LYS A 139 -1.74 -2.41 21.42
N THR A 140 -1.55 -2.80 22.68
CA THR A 140 -2.41 -3.76 23.38
C THR A 140 -3.49 -3.00 24.14
N SER A 141 -4.77 -3.27 23.84
CA SER A 141 -5.88 -2.66 24.58
C SER A 141 -5.93 -3.18 26.01
N LYS A 142 -6.14 -2.27 26.98
CA LYS A 142 -6.08 -2.61 28.40
C LYS A 142 -7.43 -2.97 29.00
N SER A 143 -8.49 -2.45 28.44
CA SER A 143 -9.87 -2.68 28.91
C SER A 143 -10.90 -2.47 27.81
N SER A 144 -12.11 -3.02 28.00
CA SER A 144 -13.26 -2.74 27.12
C SER A 144 -13.65 -1.27 27.05
N LYS A 145 -13.31 -0.48 28.06
CA LYS A 145 -13.59 0.97 28.12
C LYS A 145 -12.61 1.79 27.25
N ASP A 146 -11.41 1.25 26.99
CA ASP A 146 -10.40 1.92 26.18
C ASP A 146 -10.53 1.58 24.69
N ILE A 147 -11.17 0.44 24.36
CA ILE A 147 -11.12 -0.18 23.04
C ILE A 147 -11.62 0.73 21.90
N ALA A 148 -12.65 1.54 22.16
CA ALA A 148 -13.18 2.50 21.17
C ALA A 148 -12.11 3.53 20.79
N ARG A 149 -11.45 4.15 21.80
CA ARG A 149 -10.36 5.11 21.58
C ARG A 149 -9.19 4.44 20.87
N ASP A 150 -8.78 3.26 21.31
CA ASP A 150 -7.66 2.50 20.75
C ASP A 150 -7.93 2.15 19.28
N GLY A 151 -9.18 1.79 18.93
CA GLY A 151 -9.60 1.58 17.55
C GLY A 151 -9.53 2.84 16.68
N ALA A 152 -9.99 3.97 17.19
CA ALA A 152 -9.90 5.25 16.47
C ALA A 152 -8.44 5.69 16.26
N GLU A 153 -7.57 5.50 17.28
CA GLU A 153 -6.12 5.75 17.17
C GLU A 153 -5.47 4.82 16.12
N ALA A 154 -5.85 3.53 16.08
CA ALA A 154 -5.34 2.59 15.08
C ALA A 154 -5.70 3.02 13.64
N VAL A 155 -6.94 3.48 13.41
CA VAL A 155 -7.36 3.99 12.09
C VAL A 155 -6.60 5.27 11.73
N MET A 156 -6.48 6.22 12.66
CA MET A 156 -5.70 7.44 12.44
C MET A 156 -4.25 7.10 12.11
N ALA A 157 -3.62 6.20 12.87
CA ALA A 157 -2.26 5.75 12.64
C ALA A 157 -2.12 5.08 11.27
N ALA A 158 -3.04 4.19 10.89
CA ALA A 158 -3.01 3.53 9.58
C ALA A 158 -3.10 4.51 8.40
N ARG A 159 -3.82 5.63 8.57
CA ARG A 159 -3.99 6.66 7.55
C ARG A 159 -2.89 7.72 7.54
N SER A 160 -2.04 7.76 8.56
CA SER A 160 -0.98 8.76 8.69
C SER A 160 0.14 8.57 7.66
N GLY A 161 0.75 9.68 7.25
CA GLY A 161 1.82 9.69 6.24
C GLY A 161 1.36 9.11 4.91
N PRO A 162 2.16 8.23 4.26
CA PRO A 162 1.80 7.61 2.98
C PRO A 162 0.79 6.46 3.13
N GLY A 163 0.43 6.10 4.36
CA GLY A 163 -0.26 4.89 4.77
C GLY A 163 0.70 3.90 5.47
N GLN A 164 0.17 3.16 6.45
CA GLN A 164 0.98 2.22 7.23
C GLN A 164 0.12 1.17 7.91
N ILE A 165 0.77 0.16 8.50
CA ILE A 165 0.11 -0.88 9.26
C ILE A 165 0.04 -0.45 10.72
N ALA A 166 -1.18 -0.41 11.28
CA ALA A 166 -1.45 -0.23 12.69
C ALA A 166 -1.97 -1.54 13.27
N THR A 167 -1.26 -2.14 14.21
CA THR A 167 -1.67 -3.39 14.88
C THR A 167 -2.25 -3.09 16.24
N LEU A 168 -3.54 -3.44 16.41
CA LEU A 168 -4.26 -3.41 17.68
C LEU A 168 -4.40 -4.83 18.21
N ILE A 169 -3.78 -5.10 19.36
CA ILE A 169 -3.90 -6.38 20.05
C ILE A 169 -5.11 -6.31 20.96
N LEU A 170 -5.99 -7.31 20.82
CA LEU A 170 -7.31 -7.38 21.44
C LEU A 170 -7.36 -8.56 22.43
N PRO A 171 -7.00 -8.38 23.72
CA PRO A 171 -7.19 -9.40 24.72
C PRO A 171 -8.66 -9.78 24.82
N ALA A 172 -8.95 -11.09 24.96
CA ALA A 172 -10.30 -11.65 24.87
C ALA A 172 -11.29 -10.99 25.85
N ASN A 173 -10.87 -10.69 27.09
CA ASN A 173 -11.73 -9.99 28.05
C ASN A 173 -12.04 -8.54 27.65
N THR A 174 -11.17 -7.87 26.91
CA THR A 174 -11.48 -6.51 26.40
C THR A 174 -12.55 -6.56 25.31
N ALA A 175 -12.73 -7.70 24.64
CA ALA A 175 -13.76 -7.91 23.64
C ALA A 175 -15.12 -8.27 24.24
N TRP A 176 -15.17 -9.11 25.30
CA TRP A 176 -16.43 -9.56 25.87
C TRP A 176 -16.97 -8.73 27.04
N ASP A 177 -16.10 -7.98 27.75
CA ASP A 177 -16.55 -7.11 28.84
C ASP A 177 -17.39 -5.94 28.31
N GLU A 178 -18.25 -5.38 29.17
CA GLU A 178 -19.12 -4.24 28.85
C GLU A 178 -18.29 -3.01 28.46
N ALA A 179 -18.68 -2.36 27.38
CA ALA A 179 -18.14 -1.10 26.89
C ALA A 179 -19.23 -0.01 26.84
N ASN A 180 -18.82 1.25 27.04
CA ASN A 180 -19.77 2.35 27.27
C ASN A 180 -19.83 3.35 26.10
N SER A 181 -18.97 3.21 25.08
CA SER A 181 -18.82 4.27 24.06
C SER A 181 -18.39 3.74 22.71
N VAL A 182 -18.73 4.51 21.70
CA VAL A 182 -18.17 4.42 20.33
C VAL A 182 -17.39 5.70 20.08
N ALA A 183 -16.14 5.59 19.66
CA ALA A 183 -15.32 6.77 19.44
C ALA A 183 -15.66 7.48 18.12
N ASN A 184 -15.38 8.79 18.09
CA ASN A 184 -15.37 9.54 16.83
C ASN A 184 -14.05 9.28 16.07
N PRO A 185 -14.07 9.43 14.73
CA PRO A 185 -12.83 9.47 13.95
C PRO A 185 -11.87 10.52 14.49
N LEU A 186 -10.59 10.22 14.51
CA LEU A 186 -9.54 11.16 14.82
C LEU A 186 -8.99 11.80 13.54
N ASP A 187 -8.61 13.06 13.63
CA ASP A 187 -7.98 13.77 12.52
C ASP A 187 -6.61 13.19 12.20
N VAL A 188 -6.38 12.94 10.92
CA VAL A 188 -5.08 12.51 10.42
C VAL A 188 -4.17 13.74 10.31
N PRO A 189 -2.96 13.70 10.90
CA PRO A 189 -2.02 14.80 10.74
C PRO A 189 -1.75 15.11 9.26
N PRO A 190 -1.74 16.39 8.86
CA PRO A 190 -1.45 16.76 7.48
C PRO A 190 -0.01 16.38 7.11
N GLN A 191 0.18 15.96 5.88
CA GLN A 191 1.51 15.70 5.34
C GLN A 191 2.30 17.00 5.23
N SER A 192 3.61 16.93 5.48
CA SER A 192 4.50 18.09 5.31
C SER A 192 4.65 18.45 3.83
N LYS A 193 4.91 19.72 3.57
CA LYS A 193 5.08 20.27 2.23
C LYS A 193 6.55 20.58 1.95
N ILE A 194 6.92 20.49 0.67
CA ILE A 194 8.23 20.91 0.19
C ILE A 194 8.45 22.42 0.36
N SER A 195 9.69 22.84 0.61
CA SER A 195 10.03 24.28 0.69
C SER A 195 10.16 24.91 -0.69
N SER A 196 9.92 26.22 -0.77
CA SER A 196 10.08 27.00 -2.00
C SER A 196 11.52 27.01 -2.50
N GLU A 197 12.50 27.03 -1.59
CA GLU A 197 13.92 26.97 -1.93
C GLU A 197 14.28 25.65 -2.64
N THR A 198 13.74 24.54 -2.18
CA THR A 198 13.95 23.23 -2.82
C THR A 198 13.30 23.18 -4.22
N ILE A 199 12.08 23.73 -4.35
CA ILE A 199 11.39 23.83 -5.65
C ILE A 199 12.22 24.61 -6.65
N THR A 200 12.68 25.84 -6.27
CA THR A 200 13.50 26.67 -7.14
C THR A 200 14.81 26.00 -7.53
N ALA A 201 15.47 25.30 -6.59
CA ALA A 201 16.71 24.57 -6.89
C ALA A 201 16.47 23.42 -7.89
N ILE A 202 15.37 22.69 -7.76
CA ILE A 202 14.98 21.60 -8.66
C ILE A 202 14.59 22.16 -10.04
N ALA A 203 13.79 23.23 -10.10
CA ALA A 203 13.42 23.88 -11.34
C ALA A 203 14.65 24.35 -12.13
N LYS A 204 15.64 24.93 -11.42
CA LYS A 204 16.94 25.30 -12.01
C LYS A 204 17.66 24.06 -12.57
N ALA A 205 17.77 22.98 -11.81
CA ALA A 205 18.45 21.75 -12.25
C ALA A 205 17.80 21.12 -13.48
N LEU A 206 16.47 21.23 -13.61
CA LEU A 206 15.69 20.75 -14.78
C LEU A 206 15.95 21.60 -16.04
N CYS A 207 16.40 22.84 -15.90
CA CYS A 207 16.71 23.75 -17.02
C CYS A 207 18.21 23.80 -17.36
N GLU A 208 19.07 23.12 -16.62
CA GLU A 208 20.51 23.02 -16.90
C GLU A 208 20.81 21.96 -17.97
N ASP A 209 21.93 22.13 -18.66
CA ASP A 209 22.40 21.15 -19.65
C ASP A 209 22.77 19.82 -19.01
N GLY A 210 22.21 18.75 -19.54
CA GLY A 210 22.50 17.39 -19.13
C GLY A 210 21.26 16.60 -18.83
N GLU A 211 21.41 15.27 -18.78
CA GLU A 211 20.29 14.37 -18.54
C GLU A 211 19.82 14.45 -17.10
N THR A 212 18.58 14.88 -16.91
CA THR A 212 17.89 14.91 -15.61
C THR A 212 16.82 13.83 -15.57
N LEU A 213 16.82 13.03 -14.50
CA LEU A 213 15.85 11.96 -14.25
C LEU A 213 15.03 12.28 -13.01
N ILE A 214 13.71 12.29 -13.14
CA ILE A 214 12.80 12.27 -11.99
C ILE A 214 12.45 10.80 -11.70
N HIS A 215 12.88 10.31 -10.53
CA HIS A 215 12.65 8.95 -10.08
C HIS A 215 11.61 8.95 -8.96
N MET A 216 10.56 8.12 -9.08
CA MET A 216 9.38 8.25 -8.24
C MET A 216 8.77 6.92 -7.78
N THR A 217 7.91 7.00 -6.76
CA THR A 217 7.05 5.91 -6.30
C THR A 217 5.79 6.45 -5.61
N GLY A 218 4.96 5.54 -5.07
CA GLY A 218 3.78 5.89 -4.27
C GLY A 218 2.72 6.65 -5.07
N ARG A 219 2.15 7.69 -4.47
CA ARG A 219 1.07 8.47 -5.11
C ARG A 219 1.53 9.27 -6.33
N ALA A 220 2.83 9.48 -6.50
CA ALA A 220 3.37 10.09 -7.72
C ALA A 220 3.11 9.25 -8.99
N LEU A 221 2.75 7.97 -8.85
CA LEU A 221 2.40 7.07 -9.95
C LEU A 221 0.90 7.05 -10.28
N ARG A 222 0.11 8.00 -9.75
CA ARG A 222 -1.29 8.20 -10.10
C ARG A 222 -1.42 9.10 -11.33
N GLU A 223 -2.52 8.96 -12.06
CA GLU A 223 -2.73 9.62 -13.35
C GLU A 223 -2.67 11.15 -13.27
N ASP A 224 -3.27 11.74 -12.24
CA ASP A 224 -3.28 13.18 -12.01
C ASP A 224 -1.85 13.73 -11.86
N THR A 225 -1.06 13.16 -10.97
CA THR A 225 0.33 13.53 -10.73
C THR A 225 1.22 13.24 -11.95
N LEU A 226 1.03 12.08 -12.60
CA LEU A 226 1.75 11.73 -13.83
C LEU A 226 1.46 12.70 -14.98
N ASN A 227 0.24 13.22 -15.10
CA ASN A 227 -0.08 14.21 -16.11
C ASN A 227 0.70 15.52 -15.91
N LEU A 228 0.87 15.99 -14.66
CA LEU A 228 1.70 17.15 -14.37
C LEU A 228 3.18 16.87 -14.65
N LEU A 229 3.68 15.72 -14.23
CA LEU A 229 5.06 15.29 -14.52
C LEU A 229 5.31 15.16 -16.03
N GLY A 230 4.33 14.70 -16.79
CA GLY A 230 4.40 14.66 -18.25
C GLY A 230 4.45 16.05 -18.89
N LYS A 231 3.79 17.07 -18.31
CA LYS A 231 3.92 18.47 -18.74
C LYS A 231 5.30 19.02 -18.43
N ILE A 232 5.85 18.72 -17.23
CA ILE A 232 7.23 19.06 -16.86
C ILE A 232 8.21 18.43 -17.86
N GLN A 233 8.06 17.14 -18.15
CA GLN A 233 8.85 16.44 -19.14
C GLN A 233 8.78 17.11 -20.52
N SER A 234 7.61 17.50 -20.96
CA SER A 234 7.42 18.16 -22.28
C SER A 234 8.16 19.49 -22.38
N LYS A 235 8.28 20.24 -21.28
CA LYS A 235 8.99 21.51 -21.24
C LYS A 235 10.51 21.33 -21.12
N THR A 236 10.94 20.44 -20.22
CA THR A 236 12.36 20.34 -19.78
C THR A 236 13.14 19.26 -20.50
N GLY A 237 12.47 18.28 -21.12
CA GLY A 237 13.11 17.11 -21.70
C GLY A 237 13.60 16.08 -20.67
N CYS A 238 13.26 16.22 -19.39
CA CYS A 238 13.67 15.27 -18.36
C CYS A 238 13.11 13.87 -18.60
N ARG A 239 13.80 12.85 -18.12
CA ARG A 239 13.27 11.49 -18.09
C ARG A 239 12.43 11.27 -16.84
N LEU A 240 11.42 10.38 -16.95
CA LEU A 240 10.59 9.97 -15.84
C LEU A 240 10.77 8.47 -15.59
N SER A 241 11.03 8.08 -14.35
CA SER A 241 11.16 6.65 -14.01
C SER A 241 10.52 6.31 -12.67
N CYS A 242 10.21 5.03 -12.51
CA CYS A 242 9.76 4.48 -11.24
C CYS A 242 10.65 3.33 -10.75
N MET A 243 10.47 2.95 -9.49
CA MET A 243 11.13 1.79 -8.90
C MET A 243 10.81 0.50 -9.69
N THR A 244 11.64 -0.52 -9.53
CA THR A 244 11.41 -1.85 -10.10
C THR A 244 10.08 -2.46 -9.66
N SER A 245 9.69 -2.25 -8.39
CA SER A 245 8.43 -2.73 -7.82
C SER A 245 7.70 -1.59 -7.14
N ASN A 246 6.46 -1.34 -7.53
CA ASN A 246 5.62 -0.27 -6.99
C ASN A 246 4.32 -0.82 -6.40
N GLY A 247 3.81 -0.17 -5.35
CA GLY A 247 2.55 -0.56 -4.72
C GLY A 247 1.38 -0.52 -5.70
N ARG A 248 1.26 0.58 -6.46
CA ARG A 248 0.26 0.76 -7.53
C ARG A 248 0.78 1.76 -8.54
N TRP A 249 0.70 1.41 -9.81
CA TRP A 249 1.07 2.25 -10.94
C TRP A 249 -0.06 2.29 -11.97
N GLN A 250 -0.54 3.49 -12.27
CA GLN A 250 -1.55 3.71 -13.30
C GLN A 250 -0.89 3.88 -14.66
N ARG A 251 -1.14 2.95 -15.59
CA ARG A 251 -0.47 2.89 -16.89
C ARG A 251 -1.41 2.44 -18.00
N GLY A 252 -0.91 2.38 -19.25
CA GLY A 252 -1.66 2.00 -20.44
C GLY A 252 -1.88 3.17 -21.39
N ALA A 253 -2.66 2.94 -22.43
CA ALA A 253 -3.02 3.94 -23.43
C ALA A 253 -3.66 5.18 -22.79
N GLY A 254 -3.34 6.36 -23.32
CA GLY A 254 -3.84 7.64 -22.81
C GLY A 254 -3.17 8.14 -21.54
N ARG A 255 -2.25 7.38 -20.93
CA ARG A 255 -1.49 7.75 -19.73
C ARG A 255 -0.06 8.13 -20.06
N VAL A 256 0.60 8.89 -19.18
CA VAL A 256 2.00 9.29 -19.39
C VAL A 256 2.89 8.05 -19.26
N ALA A 257 3.72 7.83 -20.29
CA ALA A 257 4.68 6.74 -20.28
C ALA A 257 5.89 7.08 -19.40
N ILE A 258 6.25 6.18 -18.50
CA ILE A 258 7.45 6.30 -17.68
C ILE A 258 8.28 5.02 -17.75
N GLU A 259 9.57 5.15 -17.50
CA GLU A 259 10.50 4.03 -17.45
C GLU A 259 10.38 3.31 -16.09
N ARG A 260 10.64 2.01 -16.07
CA ARG A 260 10.84 1.24 -14.84
C ARG A 260 12.32 0.90 -14.73
N ILE A 261 12.94 1.13 -13.57
CA ILE A 261 14.31 0.65 -13.34
C ILE A 261 14.33 -0.88 -13.43
N GLN A 262 15.22 -1.39 -14.28
CA GLN A 262 15.27 -2.82 -14.57
C GLN A 262 15.90 -3.61 -13.42
N TYR A 263 15.40 -4.82 -13.19
CA TYR A 263 15.89 -5.71 -12.14
C TYR A 263 17.33 -6.20 -12.38
N PRO A 264 17.72 -6.64 -13.62
CA PRO A 264 19.09 -7.06 -13.88
C PRO A 264 20.06 -5.88 -13.75
N ILE A 265 21.06 -6.01 -12.86
CA ILE A 265 21.95 -4.91 -12.47
C ILE A 265 22.67 -4.28 -13.67
N ASP A 266 23.14 -5.07 -14.64
CA ASP A 266 23.87 -4.53 -15.80
C ASP A 266 22.98 -3.66 -16.70
N ILE A 267 21.70 -4.02 -16.82
CA ILE A 267 20.71 -3.24 -17.57
C ILE A 267 20.38 -1.96 -16.80
N ALA A 268 20.22 -2.04 -15.49
CA ALA A 268 19.93 -0.88 -14.65
C ALA A 268 21.09 0.11 -14.62
N LEU A 269 22.34 -0.36 -14.52
CA LEU A 269 23.54 0.49 -14.61
C LEU A 269 23.60 1.22 -15.95
N LYS A 270 23.37 0.50 -17.07
CA LYS A 270 23.34 1.10 -18.40
C LYS A 270 22.19 2.10 -18.56
N GLN A 271 21.04 1.83 -17.96
CA GLN A 271 19.88 2.74 -17.99
C GLN A 271 20.15 4.07 -17.30
N LEU A 272 21.04 4.09 -16.31
CA LEU A 272 21.33 5.25 -15.47
C LEU A 272 22.70 5.89 -15.73
N GLU A 273 23.54 5.34 -16.61
CA GLU A 273 24.93 5.75 -16.81
C GLU A 273 25.13 7.22 -17.24
N THR A 274 24.11 7.81 -17.91
CA THR A 274 24.17 9.17 -18.46
C THR A 274 23.49 10.22 -17.55
N VAL A 275 22.84 9.78 -16.44
CA VAL A 275 22.10 10.66 -15.55
C VAL A 275 23.04 11.59 -14.80
N LYS A 276 22.92 12.90 -15.03
CA LYS A 276 23.68 13.95 -14.34
C LYS A 276 22.96 14.51 -13.13
N ASN A 277 21.62 14.59 -13.18
CA ASN A 277 20.79 15.05 -12.08
C ASN A 277 19.69 14.02 -11.80
N LEU A 278 19.60 13.58 -10.57
CA LEU A 278 18.56 12.67 -10.09
C LEU A 278 17.66 13.40 -9.10
N ILE A 279 16.37 13.55 -9.44
CA ILE A 279 15.36 14.12 -8.57
C ILE A 279 14.55 12.97 -7.99
N LEU A 280 14.50 12.88 -6.65
CA LEU A 280 13.81 11.82 -5.91
C LEU A 280 12.45 12.32 -5.43
N LEU A 281 11.39 11.63 -5.84
CA LEU A 281 10.01 11.93 -5.47
C LEU A 281 9.36 10.74 -4.78
N GLY A 282 9.28 10.79 -3.46
CA GLY A 282 8.74 9.70 -2.63
C GLY A 282 9.63 8.47 -2.57
N THR A 283 10.87 8.53 -3.00
CA THR A 283 11.77 7.38 -3.10
C THR A 283 13.19 7.72 -2.68
N LYS A 284 14.06 6.72 -2.74
CA LYS A 284 15.49 6.82 -2.44
C LYS A 284 16.30 6.60 -3.71
N VAL A 285 17.60 6.88 -3.63
CA VAL A 285 18.54 6.57 -4.71
C VAL A 285 18.41 5.10 -5.11
N PRO A 286 18.33 4.79 -6.43
CA PRO A 286 18.24 3.42 -6.91
C PRO A 286 19.45 2.58 -6.46
N VAL A 287 19.15 1.41 -5.90
CA VAL A 287 20.14 0.43 -5.47
C VAL A 287 19.93 -0.91 -6.14
N ALA A 288 20.96 -1.71 -6.27
CA ALA A 288 20.86 -3.07 -6.75
C ALA A 288 19.97 -3.91 -5.80
N PHE A 289 19.17 -4.81 -6.36
CA PHE A 289 18.26 -5.62 -5.55
C PHE A 289 19.02 -6.54 -4.57
N PHE A 290 20.14 -7.07 -5.04
CA PHE A 290 21.13 -7.82 -4.23
C PHE A 290 22.53 -7.27 -4.46
N ALA A 291 23.43 -7.52 -3.52
CA ALA A 291 24.86 -7.31 -3.75
C ALA A 291 25.39 -8.37 -4.72
N TYR A 292 26.17 -7.94 -5.68
CA TYR A 292 26.82 -8.82 -6.66
C TYR A 292 28.34 -8.62 -6.63
N PRO A 293 29.15 -9.69 -6.79
CA PRO A 293 30.61 -9.56 -6.86
C PRO A 293 31.04 -8.56 -7.96
N ASN A 294 31.91 -7.63 -7.59
CA ASN A 294 32.49 -6.60 -8.50
C ASN A 294 31.44 -5.67 -9.16
N LYS A 295 30.27 -5.51 -8.55
CA LYS A 295 29.23 -4.57 -8.99
C LYS A 295 28.93 -3.56 -7.88
N PRO A 296 28.60 -2.30 -8.22
CA PRO A 296 28.20 -1.30 -7.22
C PRO A 296 26.82 -1.64 -6.62
N SER A 297 26.62 -1.26 -5.35
CA SER A 297 25.30 -1.31 -4.73
C SER A 297 24.41 -0.15 -5.15
N VAL A 298 24.98 1.04 -5.38
CA VAL A 298 24.30 2.23 -5.88
C VAL A 298 24.36 2.23 -7.40
N LEU A 299 23.25 2.50 -8.07
CA LEU A 299 23.12 2.31 -9.53
C LEU A 299 23.37 3.58 -10.35
N ILE A 300 23.51 4.74 -9.71
CA ILE A 300 23.82 6.00 -10.39
C ILE A 300 25.32 6.28 -10.43
N PRO A 301 25.83 7.07 -11.39
CA PRO A 301 27.23 7.52 -11.41
C PRO A 301 27.60 8.33 -10.18
N ASP A 302 28.84 8.23 -9.71
CA ASP A 302 29.35 9.01 -8.58
C ASP A 302 29.28 10.54 -8.83
N SER A 303 29.31 10.96 -10.10
CA SER A 303 29.18 12.36 -10.52
C SER A 303 27.75 12.87 -10.55
N CYS A 304 26.75 12.01 -10.35
CA CYS A 304 25.35 12.38 -10.40
C CYS A 304 24.98 13.25 -9.18
N ARG A 305 24.40 14.42 -9.44
CA ARG A 305 23.83 15.26 -8.37
C ARG A 305 22.45 14.75 -7.97
N VAL A 306 22.20 14.58 -6.69
CA VAL A 306 20.95 14.07 -6.15
C VAL A 306 20.18 15.20 -5.46
N PHE A 307 18.90 15.33 -5.81
CA PHE A 307 17.95 16.28 -5.22
C PHE A 307 16.80 15.51 -4.58
N GLN A 308 16.61 15.65 -3.26
CA GLN A 308 15.42 15.11 -2.60
C GLN A 308 14.29 16.13 -2.75
N MET A 309 13.33 15.84 -3.63
CA MET A 309 12.17 16.70 -3.86
C MET A 309 11.15 16.52 -2.73
N ALA A 310 10.78 15.29 -2.44
CA ALA A 310 9.90 14.97 -1.33
C ALA A 310 10.16 13.54 -0.83
N ASP A 311 10.10 13.34 0.48
CA ASP A 311 10.08 12.01 1.09
C ASP A 311 8.70 11.37 0.95
N ILE A 312 8.61 10.06 1.16
CA ILE A 312 7.38 9.29 0.90
C ILE A 312 6.21 9.70 1.82
N ASP A 313 6.49 10.27 2.98
CA ASP A 313 5.54 10.76 3.98
C ASP A 313 5.12 12.23 3.76
N MET A 314 5.72 12.93 2.80
CA MET A 314 5.35 14.27 2.39
C MET A 314 4.21 14.26 1.37
N ASP A 315 3.60 15.41 1.14
CA ASP A 315 2.58 15.62 0.10
C ASP A 315 3.21 15.63 -1.30
N LEU A 316 3.28 14.45 -1.93
CA LEU A 316 3.87 14.27 -3.26
C LEU A 316 3.08 15.00 -4.36
N GLY A 317 1.76 15.08 -4.22
CA GLY A 317 0.89 15.80 -5.15
C GLY A 317 1.19 17.28 -5.14
N TYR A 318 1.20 17.89 -3.94
CA TYR A 318 1.57 19.29 -3.75
C TYR A 318 2.99 19.58 -4.28
N ALA A 319 3.95 18.68 -4.03
CA ALA A 319 5.32 18.88 -4.49
C ALA A 319 5.40 18.98 -6.02
N VAL A 320 4.68 18.12 -6.74
CA VAL A 320 4.64 18.15 -8.22
C VAL A 320 3.88 19.37 -8.73
N GLU A 321 2.78 19.76 -8.09
CA GLU A 321 2.01 20.96 -8.45
C GLU A 321 2.85 22.23 -8.28
N ALA A 322 3.51 22.39 -7.13
CA ALA A 322 4.39 23.53 -6.87
C ALA A 322 5.57 23.60 -7.88
N LEU A 323 6.13 22.47 -8.28
CA LEU A 323 7.16 22.44 -9.33
C LEU A 323 6.58 22.78 -10.71
N ALA A 324 5.36 22.35 -11.00
CA ALA A 324 4.67 22.66 -12.26
C ALA A 324 4.36 24.17 -12.36
N ASP A 325 3.97 24.79 -11.24
CA ASP A 325 3.77 26.24 -11.13
C ASP A 325 5.08 27.00 -11.35
N GLU A 326 6.15 26.64 -10.64
CA GLU A 326 7.47 27.28 -10.75
C GLU A 326 8.04 27.20 -12.18
N LEU A 327 7.75 26.10 -12.88
CA LEU A 327 8.16 25.91 -14.26
C LEU A 327 7.16 26.47 -15.28
N ASP A 328 6.01 26.99 -14.87
CA ASP A 328 4.94 27.45 -15.78
C ASP A 328 4.61 26.43 -16.90
N VAL A 329 4.24 25.20 -16.50
CA VAL A 329 4.01 24.12 -17.47
C VAL A 329 2.54 23.81 -17.74
N HIS A 330 1.60 24.53 -17.17
CA HIS A 330 0.17 24.19 -17.24
C HIS A 330 -0.38 24.16 -18.67
N ASN A 331 0.18 24.98 -19.56
CA ASN A 331 -0.20 25.04 -20.98
C ASN A 331 0.50 23.96 -21.84
N HIS A 332 1.46 23.22 -21.30
CA HIS A 332 2.13 22.15 -22.01
C HIS A 332 1.26 20.89 -22.05
N GLN A 333 1.39 20.11 -23.13
CA GLN A 333 0.67 18.85 -23.28
C GLN A 333 1.61 17.68 -22.95
N PRO A 334 1.23 16.77 -22.05
CA PRO A 334 2.04 15.59 -21.75
C PRO A 334 2.04 14.64 -22.94
N LYS A 335 3.19 14.00 -23.21
CA LYS A 335 3.24 12.90 -24.16
C LYS A 335 2.59 11.68 -23.52
N LYS A 336 1.48 11.23 -24.13
CA LYS A 336 0.72 10.07 -23.65
C LYS A 336 1.05 8.83 -24.48
N GLN A 337 0.95 7.69 -23.85
CA GLN A 337 1.11 6.38 -24.49
C GLN A 337 -0.01 6.19 -25.53
N GLU A 338 0.35 5.87 -26.76
CA GLU A 338 -0.61 5.52 -27.80
C GLU A 338 -1.22 4.13 -27.54
N TYR A 339 -2.47 3.98 -27.95
CA TYR A 339 -3.12 2.68 -27.92
C TYR A 339 -2.48 1.75 -28.94
N SER A 340 -2.01 0.61 -28.48
CA SER A 340 -1.47 -0.43 -29.37
C SER A 340 -1.62 -1.80 -28.68
N LYS A 341 -2.02 -2.80 -29.47
CA LYS A 341 -2.13 -4.18 -29.01
C LYS A 341 -1.11 -5.04 -29.74
N PRO A 342 -0.33 -5.85 -29.02
CA PRO A 342 0.50 -6.85 -29.67
C PRO A 342 -0.39 -7.89 -30.38
N GLU A 343 0.13 -8.51 -31.43
CA GLU A 343 -0.55 -9.63 -32.08
C GLU A 343 -0.60 -10.85 -31.19
N LEU A 344 -1.71 -11.59 -31.24
CA LEU A 344 -1.84 -12.84 -30.53
C LEU A 344 -0.95 -13.91 -31.18
N MET A 345 -0.08 -14.50 -30.40
CA MET A 345 0.79 -15.58 -30.84
C MET A 345 0.08 -16.94 -30.71
N SER A 346 0.27 -17.81 -31.69
CA SER A 346 -0.20 -19.19 -31.68
C SER A 346 0.96 -20.15 -31.36
N GLY A 347 0.65 -21.36 -30.89
CA GLY A 347 1.63 -22.42 -30.63
C GLY A 347 1.92 -22.62 -29.15
N LYS A 348 3.19 -22.88 -28.79
CA LYS A 348 3.57 -23.15 -27.38
C LYS A 348 3.46 -21.92 -26.51
N LEU A 349 3.04 -22.12 -25.25
CA LEU A 349 3.09 -21.07 -24.24
C LEU A 349 4.55 -20.72 -23.92
N THR A 350 4.89 -19.46 -24.12
CA THR A 350 6.16 -18.84 -23.75
C THR A 350 5.88 -17.57 -22.95
N SER A 351 6.86 -17.03 -22.23
CA SER A 351 6.70 -15.74 -21.55
C SER A 351 6.26 -14.63 -22.51
N GLU A 352 6.73 -14.65 -23.75
CA GLU A 352 6.37 -13.68 -24.78
C GLU A 352 4.92 -13.87 -25.26
N SER A 353 4.49 -15.11 -25.56
CA SER A 353 3.10 -15.36 -25.99
C SER A 353 2.09 -15.02 -24.89
N ILE A 354 2.44 -15.25 -23.61
CA ILE A 354 1.62 -14.83 -22.47
C ILE A 354 1.57 -13.30 -22.39
N ALA A 355 2.72 -12.61 -22.57
CA ALA A 355 2.78 -11.14 -22.56
C ALA A 355 1.93 -10.52 -23.68
N CYS A 356 2.00 -11.08 -24.90
CA CYS A 356 1.17 -10.69 -26.03
C CYS A 356 -0.32 -10.90 -25.74
N ALA A 357 -0.69 -12.06 -25.21
CA ALA A 357 -2.09 -12.34 -24.84
C ALA A 357 -2.59 -11.35 -23.77
N LEU A 358 -1.78 -11.10 -22.73
CA LEU A 358 -2.10 -10.13 -21.69
C LEU A 358 -2.32 -8.74 -22.27
N GLY A 359 -1.39 -8.24 -23.10
CA GLY A 359 -1.50 -6.90 -23.71
C GLY A 359 -2.66 -6.77 -24.70
N ASN A 360 -2.97 -7.85 -25.44
CA ASN A 360 -4.07 -7.84 -26.41
C ASN A 360 -5.46 -7.93 -25.76
N LEU A 361 -5.63 -8.79 -24.77
CA LEU A 361 -6.93 -9.15 -24.18
C LEU A 361 -7.28 -8.33 -22.93
N MET A 362 -6.37 -7.49 -22.44
CA MET A 362 -6.59 -6.69 -21.23
C MET A 362 -7.82 -5.80 -21.36
N PRO A 363 -8.83 -5.94 -20.49
CA PRO A 363 -9.98 -5.05 -20.48
C PRO A 363 -9.60 -3.66 -19.96
N GLU A 364 -10.44 -2.68 -20.23
CA GLU A 364 -10.30 -1.33 -19.68
C GLU A 364 -10.48 -1.37 -18.15
N ASN A 365 -9.67 -0.59 -17.45
CA ASN A 365 -9.63 -0.51 -15.98
C ASN A 365 -9.31 -1.85 -15.26
N ALA A 366 -8.58 -2.73 -15.95
CA ALA A 366 -8.07 -3.95 -15.31
C ALA A 366 -7.17 -3.65 -14.12
N ILE A 367 -7.20 -4.50 -13.12
CA ILE A 367 -6.26 -4.54 -12.01
C ILE A 367 -5.33 -5.73 -12.22
N ILE A 368 -4.05 -5.45 -12.43
CA ILE A 368 -3.04 -6.49 -12.59
C ILE A 368 -2.28 -6.65 -11.27
N ALA A 369 -2.42 -7.79 -10.62
CA ALA A 369 -1.60 -8.17 -9.48
C ALA A 369 -0.45 -9.06 -9.97
N ASP A 370 0.76 -8.49 -10.02
CA ASP A 370 1.93 -9.13 -10.62
C ASP A 370 2.81 -9.81 -9.56
N GLU A 371 2.70 -11.11 -9.46
CA GLU A 371 3.56 -11.99 -8.67
C GLU A 371 4.43 -12.91 -9.54
N SER A 372 4.54 -12.62 -10.83
CA SER A 372 5.13 -13.52 -11.84
C SER A 372 6.66 -13.59 -11.79
N VAL A 373 7.32 -12.70 -11.12
CA VAL A 373 8.79 -12.57 -10.89
C VAL A 373 9.65 -12.92 -12.13
N SER A 374 9.83 -14.19 -12.46
CA SER A 374 10.67 -14.63 -13.57
C SER A 374 9.93 -14.65 -14.92
N SER A 375 8.73 -15.20 -14.97
CA SER A 375 7.93 -15.31 -16.20
C SER A 375 7.38 -13.97 -16.69
N GLY A 376 7.11 -13.02 -15.78
CA GLY A 376 6.55 -11.71 -16.09
C GLY A 376 7.56 -10.60 -16.37
N ARG A 377 8.85 -10.86 -16.36
CA ARG A 377 9.88 -9.81 -16.59
C ARG A 377 9.69 -9.07 -17.92
N GLY A 378 9.18 -9.76 -18.94
CA GLY A 378 8.91 -9.21 -20.27
C GLY A 378 7.53 -8.56 -20.45
N PHE A 379 6.63 -8.56 -19.46
CA PHE A 379 5.24 -8.13 -19.66
C PHE A 379 5.09 -6.61 -19.92
N MET A 380 5.94 -5.79 -19.32
CA MET A 380 5.80 -4.33 -19.37
C MET A 380 5.82 -3.74 -20.79
N PRO A 381 6.72 -4.10 -21.71
CA PRO A 381 6.70 -3.59 -23.08
C PRO A 381 5.44 -3.96 -23.86
N PHE A 382 4.93 -5.19 -23.66
CA PHE A 382 3.76 -5.69 -24.38
C PHE A 382 2.42 -5.15 -23.84
N THR A 383 2.42 -4.59 -22.63
CA THR A 383 1.22 -4.03 -21.99
C THR A 383 1.19 -2.51 -21.93
N GLN A 384 2.25 -1.81 -22.38
CA GLN A 384 2.33 -0.36 -22.28
C GLN A 384 1.26 0.35 -23.11
N GLY A 385 0.90 -0.18 -24.28
CA GLY A 385 -0.14 0.35 -25.17
C GLY A 385 -1.51 -0.32 -24.98
N ALA A 386 -1.65 -1.25 -24.03
CA ALA A 386 -2.93 -1.87 -23.70
C ALA A 386 -3.92 -0.85 -23.11
N ASN A 387 -5.18 -1.25 -22.96
CA ASN A 387 -6.19 -0.41 -22.32
C ASN A 387 -5.69 0.15 -20.96
N PRO A 388 -6.18 1.33 -20.52
CA PRO A 388 -5.82 1.89 -19.21
C PRO A 388 -6.06 0.89 -18.09
N HIS A 389 -5.05 0.70 -17.22
CA HIS A 389 -5.07 -0.30 -16.15
C HIS A 389 -4.21 0.12 -14.96
N ASP A 390 -4.43 -0.55 -13.84
CA ASP A 390 -3.61 -0.45 -12.64
C ASP A 390 -2.68 -1.66 -12.54
N TRP A 391 -1.41 -1.41 -12.19
CA TRP A 391 -0.41 -2.47 -11.98
C TRP A 391 0.08 -2.46 -10.55
N LEU A 392 -0.15 -3.57 -9.84
CA LEU A 392 0.28 -3.81 -8.47
C LEU A 392 1.42 -4.83 -8.49
N ALA A 393 2.60 -4.45 -8.00
CA ALA A 393 3.75 -5.34 -7.96
C ALA A 393 4.05 -5.83 -6.53
N LEU A 394 4.80 -6.91 -6.43
CA LEU A 394 5.37 -7.39 -5.17
C LEU A 394 6.42 -6.40 -4.65
N THR A 395 6.06 -5.61 -3.65
CA THR A 395 6.94 -4.59 -3.08
C THR A 395 7.92 -5.12 -2.05
N GLY A 396 7.56 -6.18 -1.34
CA GLY A 396 8.39 -6.82 -0.30
C GLY A 396 8.97 -8.18 -0.69
N GLY A 397 8.64 -8.70 -1.89
CA GLY A 397 9.18 -9.96 -2.41
C GLY A 397 8.54 -11.23 -1.86
N SER A 398 7.46 -11.15 -1.08
CA SER A 398 6.70 -12.33 -0.64
C SER A 398 5.77 -12.80 -1.74
N ILE A 399 6.03 -13.99 -2.30
CA ILE A 399 5.43 -14.50 -3.53
C ILE A 399 4.33 -15.52 -3.22
N GLY A 400 3.26 -15.51 -4.02
CA GLY A 400 2.24 -16.57 -4.04
C GLY A 400 1.23 -16.53 -2.89
N LEU A 401 1.13 -15.41 -2.16
CA LEU A 401 0.27 -15.29 -0.98
C LEU A 401 -1.01 -14.48 -1.19
N GLY A 402 -1.35 -14.15 -2.44
CA GLY A 402 -2.72 -13.76 -2.75
C GLY A 402 -3.02 -12.27 -2.81
N LEU A 403 -2.06 -11.41 -3.18
CA LEU A 403 -2.34 -10.02 -3.53
C LEU A 403 -3.45 -9.89 -4.58
N SER A 404 -3.51 -10.85 -5.52
CA SER A 404 -4.53 -10.93 -6.57
C SER A 404 -5.95 -11.22 -6.05
N LEU A 405 -6.12 -11.65 -4.81
CA LEU A 405 -7.43 -11.98 -4.24
C LEU A 405 -8.26 -10.75 -3.84
N ILE A 406 -7.72 -9.56 -4.00
CA ILE A 406 -8.42 -8.30 -3.73
C ILE A 406 -9.77 -8.18 -4.45
N HIS A 407 -9.89 -8.73 -5.65
CA HIS A 407 -11.13 -8.64 -6.44
C HIS A 407 -12.30 -9.46 -5.85
N ILE A 408 -12.01 -10.36 -4.91
CA ILE A 408 -13.02 -11.13 -4.20
C ILE A 408 -13.85 -10.23 -3.27
#